data_a17b6c90b493401a9ed0080c6425a5e5
#
_entry.id   a17b6c90b493401a9ed0080c6425a5e5
#
_cell.length_a   1.000
_cell.length_b   1.000
_cell.length_c   1.000
_cell.angle_alpha   90.00
_cell.angle_beta   90.00
_cell.angle_gamma   90.00
#
_symmetry.space_group_name_H-M   'P 1'
#
loop_
_entity.id
_entity.type
_entity.pdbx_description
1 polymer ?
#
loop_
_entity_poly.entity_id
_entity_poly.type
_entity_poly.pdbx_seq_one_letter_code
_entity_poly.pdbx_strand_id
1 'polypeptide(L)'
;MNGFQQLHVERDVRHVVTVTFDAAHRPVNVFDEFLLRELGQVVDDLEVDGATRLVVFRSSKPSGFLAGADLHRIREITAMEEVDRLLEWGHALFRRIEALPMPTLAVIHGACLGGGLEFALACRYRVARDDSTTRLGLPETQLGLLPGWGGTQRLPAVVGVTAATRLILEGTRLTARQAEQAGDRKSVV
;
A
#
# COMPACT_ATOMS: atom_id res chain seq x y z
N MET A 1 2.39 13.36 -17.40
CA MET A 1 2.73 13.51 -15.97
C MET A 1 4.20 13.10 -15.77
N ASN A 2 5.14 13.99 -16.07
CA ASN A 2 6.58 13.70 -16.01
C ASN A 2 7.20 14.69 -15.03
N GLY A 3 7.63 14.25 -13.87
CA GLY A 3 8.27 15.11 -12.85
C GLY A 3 8.40 14.44 -11.48
N PHE A 4 7.82 13.24 -11.29
CA PHE A 4 7.95 12.48 -10.05
C PHE A 4 9.34 11.81 -9.96
N GLN A 5 9.85 11.71 -8.75
CA GLN A 5 11.16 11.09 -8.46
C GLN A 5 11.03 9.63 -8.01
N GLN A 6 9.87 9.27 -7.43
CA GLN A 6 9.61 7.96 -6.87
C GLN A 6 8.45 7.21 -7.55
N LEU A 7 7.75 7.90 -8.47
CA LEU A 7 6.65 7.34 -9.23
C LEU A 7 6.85 7.51 -10.73
N HIS A 8 6.43 6.50 -11.49
CA HIS A 8 6.21 6.62 -12.93
C HIS A 8 4.73 6.43 -13.21
N VAL A 9 4.11 7.40 -13.91
CA VAL A 9 2.68 7.38 -14.21
C VAL A 9 2.49 7.36 -15.72
N GLU A 10 1.86 6.32 -16.21
CA GLU A 10 1.60 6.08 -17.62
C GLU A 10 0.11 5.83 -17.85
N ARG A 11 -0.41 6.31 -18.98
CA ARG A 11 -1.78 6.02 -19.42
C ARG A 11 -1.74 5.34 -20.78
N ASP A 12 -2.42 4.21 -20.90
CA ASP A 12 -2.55 3.49 -22.17
C ASP A 12 -3.78 3.96 -22.98
N VAL A 13 -3.88 3.45 -24.21
CA VAL A 13 -4.98 3.76 -25.16
C VAL A 13 -6.36 3.26 -24.67
N ARG A 14 -6.41 2.38 -23.67
CA ARG A 14 -7.63 1.86 -23.05
C ARG A 14 -8.04 2.68 -21.82
N HIS A 15 -7.36 3.80 -21.58
CA HIS A 15 -7.53 4.65 -20.38
C HIS A 15 -7.21 3.92 -19.07
N VAL A 16 -6.27 2.99 -19.08
CA VAL A 16 -5.70 2.40 -17.87
C VAL A 16 -4.52 3.26 -17.44
N VAL A 17 -4.56 3.76 -16.21
CA VAL A 17 -3.44 4.48 -15.59
C VAL A 17 -2.63 3.48 -14.79
N THR A 18 -1.34 3.36 -15.11
CA THR A 18 -0.38 2.56 -14.34
C THR A 18 0.53 3.48 -13.53
N VAL A 19 0.49 3.31 -12.21
CA VAL A 19 1.36 3.99 -11.25
C VAL A 19 2.40 2.98 -10.78
N THR A 20 3.66 3.20 -11.18
CA THR A 20 4.78 2.32 -10.81
C THR A 20 5.60 2.98 -9.72
N PHE A 21 5.69 2.33 -8.55
CA PHE A 21 6.59 2.72 -7.47
C PHE A 21 8.03 2.37 -7.84
N ASP A 22 8.90 3.36 -7.83
CA ASP A 22 10.33 3.22 -8.15
C ASP A 22 11.17 4.26 -7.40
N ALA A 23 11.28 4.11 -6.09
CA ALA A 23 12.08 5.03 -5.26
C ALA A 23 13.54 5.01 -5.72
N ALA A 24 14.00 6.13 -6.31
CA ALA A 24 15.37 6.29 -6.77
C ALA A 24 16.36 6.04 -5.61
N HIS A 25 17.46 5.37 -5.89
CA HIS A 25 18.55 5.11 -4.93
C HIS A 25 18.18 4.25 -3.71
N ARG A 26 17.00 3.61 -3.70
CA ARG A 26 16.60 2.68 -2.64
C ARG A 26 16.37 1.27 -3.18
N PRO A 27 16.82 0.21 -2.48
CA PRO A 27 16.57 -1.17 -2.90
C PRO A 27 15.12 -1.60 -2.71
N VAL A 28 14.35 -0.87 -1.90
CA VAL A 28 12.94 -1.14 -1.57
C VAL A 28 12.13 0.15 -1.64
N ASN A 29 10.85 0.05 -2.02
CA ASN A 29 9.91 1.15 -1.89
C ASN A 29 9.39 1.21 -0.46
N VAL A 30 9.46 2.40 0.15
CA VAL A 30 8.85 2.69 1.45
C VAL A 30 8.09 4.01 1.36
N PHE A 31 7.07 4.17 2.17
CA PHE A 31 6.38 5.45 2.30
C PHE A 31 7.23 6.41 3.14
N ASP A 32 7.88 7.34 2.47
CA ASP A 32 8.41 8.56 3.03
C ASP A 32 7.52 9.76 2.66
N GLU A 33 7.86 10.94 3.15
CA GLU A 33 7.08 12.15 2.89
C GLU A 33 7.03 12.51 1.39
N PHE A 34 8.11 12.21 0.64
CA PHE A 34 8.15 12.46 -0.79
C PHE A 34 7.20 11.55 -1.55
N LEU A 35 7.21 10.25 -1.27
CA LEU A 35 6.31 9.31 -1.91
C LEU A 35 4.84 9.60 -1.57
N LEU A 36 4.54 9.92 -0.30
CA LEU A 36 3.19 10.31 0.11
C LEU A 36 2.72 11.57 -0.63
N ARG A 37 3.60 12.56 -0.83
CA ARG A 37 3.28 13.78 -1.56
C ARG A 37 3.04 13.51 -3.05
N GLU A 38 3.94 12.76 -3.70
CA GLU A 38 3.78 12.42 -5.11
C GLU A 38 2.53 11.59 -5.36
N LEU A 39 2.26 10.61 -4.49
CA LEU A 39 1.04 9.82 -4.57
C LEU A 39 -0.22 10.68 -4.34
N GLY A 40 -0.14 11.66 -3.44
CA GLY A 40 -1.21 12.64 -3.23
C GLY A 40 -1.54 13.42 -4.51
N GLN A 41 -0.53 13.90 -5.24
CA GLN A 41 -0.70 14.58 -6.53
C GLN A 41 -1.33 13.68 -7.60
N VAL A 42 -0.89 12.40 -7.64
CA VAL A 42 -1.53 11.41 -8.55
C VAL A 42 -3.00 11.24 -8.22
N VAL A 43 -3.35 11.17 -6.93
CA VAL A 43 -4.75 11.03 -6.49
C VAL A 43 -5.55 12.29 -6.81
N ASP A 44 -4.98 13.51 -6.63
CA ASP A 44 -5.61 14.77 -7.03
C ASP A 44 -6.01 14.76 -8.51
N ASP A 45 -5.09 14.33 -9.39
CA ASP A 45 -5.35 14.21 -10.82
C ASP A 45 -6.43 13.16 -11.13
N LEU A 46 -6.39 12.01 -10.44
CA LEU A 46 -7.35 10.91 -10.66
C LEU A 46 -8.77 11.25 -10.20
N GLU A 47 -8.93 12.03 -9.13
CA GLU A 47 -10.24 12.41 -8.60
C GLU A 47 -11.06 13.26 -9.58
N VAL A 48 -10.36 14.06 -10.40
CA VAL A 48 -11.01 14.94 -11.40
C VAL A 48 -11.03 14.34 -12.81
N ASP A 49 -10.38 13.18 -12.98
CA ASP A 49 -10.25 12.53 -14.29
C ASP A 49 -11.43 11.62 -14.61
N GLY A 50 -12.37 12.11 -15.37
CA GLY A 50 -13.53 11.34 -15.84
C GLY A 50 -13.24 10.30 -16.93
N ALA A 51 -12.00 10.21 -17.44
CA ALA A 51 -11.64 9.30 -18.54
C ALA A 51 -10.99 8.01 -18.05
N THR A 52 -10.34 7.99 -16.88
CA THR A 52 -9.67 6.80 -16.34
C THR A 52 -10.65 5.68 -16.02
N ARG A 53 -10.39 4.50 -16.57
CA ARG A 53 -11.24 3.30 -16.41
C ARG A 53 -10.72 2.33 -15.35
N LEU A 54 -9.42 2.34 -15.09
CA LEU A 54 -8.74 1.47 -14.11
C LEU A 54 -7.43 2.14 -13.70
N VAL A 55 -7.09 2.07 -12.43
CA VAL A 55 -5.76 2.41 -11.93
C VAL A 55 -5.05 1.15 -11.47
N VAL A 56 -3.83 0.94 -11.97
CA VAL A 56 -2.97 -0.19 -11.59
C VAL A 56 -1.77 0.35 -10.82
N PHE A 57 -1.61 -0.08 -9.58
CA PHE A 57 -0.44 0.19 -8.76
C PHE A 57 0.50 -1.01 -8.77
N ARG A 58 1.75 -0.79 -9.15
CA ARG A 58 2.79 -1.83 -9.19
C ARG A 58 4.13 -1.28 -8.73
N SER A 59 5.11 -2.14 -8.56
CA SER A 59 6.51 -1.78 -8.26
C SER A 59 7.44 -2.24 -9.36
N SER A 60 8.50 -1.45 -9.62
CA SER A 60 9.64 -1.84 -10.45
C SER A 60 10.74 -2.55 -9.65
N LYS A 61 10.70 -2.49 -8.30
CA LYS A 61 11.75 -3.06 -7.45
C LYS A 61 11.68 -4.58 -7.38
N PRO A 62 12.78 -5.31 -7.64
CA PRO A 62 12.80 -6.77 -7.48
C PRO A 62 12.49 -7.24 -6.05
N SER A 63 12.79 -6.41 -5.05
CA SER A 63 12.57 -6.70 -3.63
C SER A 63 11.10 -6.79 -3.23
N GLY A 64 10.20 -6.16 -3.99
CA GLY A 64 8.78 -6.26 -3.72
C GLY A 64 7.97 -5.00 -4.02
N PHE A 65 6.73 -5.01 -3.53
CA PHE A 65 5.76 -3.97 -3.78
C PHE A 65 6.05 -2.71 -2.94
N LEU A 66 5.77 -2.77 -1.64
CA LEU A 66 5.98 -1.69 -0.67
C LEU A 66 6.27 -2.29 0.70
N ALA A 67 7.36 -1.88 1.34
CA ALA A 67 7.83 -2.44 2.62
C ALA A 67 7.36 -1.65 3.86
N GLY A 68 6.35 -0.80 3.71
CA GLY A 68 5.75 -0.01 4.80
C GLY A 68 6.27 1.41 4.86
N ALA A 69 6.13 2.05 6.02
CA ALA A 69 6.66 3.39 6.28
C ALA A 69 8.19 3.36 6.46
N ASP A 70 8.83 4.50 6.23
CA ASP A 70 10.27 4.65 6.47
C ASP A 70 10.60 4.61 7.97
N LEU A 71 11.09 3.46 8.44
CA LEU A 71 11.43 3.23 9.85
C LEU A 71 12.57 4.14 10.36
N HIS A 72 13.47 4.58 9.47
CA HIS A 72 14.51 5.53 9.88
C HIS A 72 13.86 6.85 10.26
N ARG A 73 12.93 7.33 9.42
CA ARG A 73 12.20 8.57 9.71
C ARG A 73 11.35 8.46 10.95
N ILE A 74 10.65 7.34 11.17
CA ILE A 74 9.84 7.11 12.38
C ILE A 74 10.70 7.21 13.66
N ARG A 75 11.92 6.68 13.65
CA ARG A 75 12.83 6.74 14.81
C ARG A 75 13.36 8.14 15.14
N GLU A 76 13.34 9.04 14.16
CA GLU A 76 13.78 10.42 14.34
C GLU A 76 12.69 11.34 14.90
N ILE A 77 11.43 10.91 14.85
CA ILE A 77 10.31 11.69 15.36
C ILE A 77 10.39 11.77 16.89
N THR A 78 10.40 12.98 17.41
CA THR A 78 10.43 13.23 18.85
C THR A 78 9.20 13.98 19.36
N ALA A 79 8.42 14.60 18.46
CA ALA A 79 7.23 15.38 18.79
C ALA A 79 5.96 14.60 18.42
N MET A 80 4.99 14.52 19.36
CA MET A 80 3.71 13.84 19.12
C MET A 80 2.92 14.46 17.97
N GLU A 81 2.98 15.78 17.82
CA GLU A 81 2.31 16.50 16.75
C GLU A 81 2.81 16.11 15.33
N GLU A 82 4.06 15.64 15.25
CA GLU A 82 4.61 15.13 13.99
C GLU A 82 4.08 13.71 13.70
N VAL A 83 3.95 12.88 14.74
CA VAL A 83 3.32 11.56 14.64
C VAL A 83 1.88 11.71 14.16
N ASP A 84 1.09 12.56 14.83
CA ASP A 84 -0.32 12.79 14.49
C ASP A 84 -0.48 13.26 13.04
N ARG A 85 0.34 14.22 12.59
CA ARG A 85 0.32 14.68 11.20
C ARG A 85 0.63 13.59 10.20
N LEU A 86 1.62 12.73 10.48
CA LEU A 86 1.98 11.62 9.58
C LEU A 86 0.87 10.57 9.51
N LEU A 87 0.26 10.24 10.66
CA LEU A 87 -0.87 9.32 10.73
C LEU A 87 -2.08 9.87 9.98
N GLU A 88 -2.47 11.12 10.23
CA GLU A 88 -3.58 11.78 9.56
C GLU A 88 -3.37 11.85 8.04
N TRP A 89 -2.17 12.20 7.61
CA TRP A 89 -1.84 12.31 6.19
C TRP A 89 -2.00 10.97 5.47
N GLY A 90 -1.37 9.90 5.96
CA GLY A 90 -1.49 8.57 5.35
C GLY A 90 -2.93 8.04 5.41
N HIS A 91 -3.65 8.26 6.53
CA HIS A 91 -5.05 7.91 6.64
C HIS A 91 -5.94 8.64 5.63
N ALA A 92 -5.77 9.95 5.50
CA ALA A 92 -6.55 10.76 4.55
C ALA A 92 -6.27 10.32 3.11
N LEU A 93 -4.99 10.12 2.76
CA LEU A 93 -4.60 9.69 1.42
C LEU A 93 -5.18 8.32 1.06
N PHE A 94 -5.07 7.33 1.96
CA PHE A 94 -5.57 5.98 1.66
C PHE A 94 -7.11 5.92 1.62
N ARG A 95 -7.82 6.77 2.39
CA ARG A 95 -9.28 6.92 2.24
C ARG A 95 -9.66 7.51 0.89
N ARG A 96 -8.89 8.47 0.37
CA ARG A 96 -9.13 9.04 -0.97
C ARG A 96 -8.93 7.97 -2.05
N ILE A 97 -7.88 7.13 -1.95
CA ILE A 97 -7.66 6.02 -2.89
C ILE A 97 -8.82 5.02 -2.85
N GLU A 98 -9.33 4.70 -1.66
CA GLU A 98 -10.48 3.81 -1.47
C GLU A 98 -11.77 4.40 -2.08
N ALA A 99 -11.91 5.74 -2.05
CA ALA A 99 -13.06 6.48 -2.55
C ALA A 99 -12.99 6.81 -4.05
N LEU A 100 -11.88 6.52 -4.74
CA LEU A 100 -11.75 6.79 -6.18
C LEU A 100 -12.91 6.17 -6.97
N PRO A 101 -13.52 6.91 -7.92
CA PRO A 101 -14.69 6.44 -8.66
C PRO A 101 -14.38 5.26 -9.58
N MET A 102 -13.14 5.17 -10.09
CA MET A 102 -12.70 4.06 -10.92
C MET A 102 -12.14 2.92 -10.07
N PRO A 103 -12.13 1.67 -10.58
CA PRO A 103 -11.45 0.54 -9.94
C PRO A 103 -9.97 0.80 -9.75
N THR A 104 -9.42 0.35 -8.60
CA THR A 104 -7.99 0.35 -8.30
C THR A 104 -7.49 -1.06 -8.09
N LEU A 105 -6.33 -1.40 -8.63
CA LEU A 105 -5.70 -2.72 -8.57
C LEU A 105 -4.27 -2.60 -8.04
N ALA A 106 -3.97 -3.25 -6.93
CA ALA A 106 -2.60 -3.45 -6.46
C ALA A 106 -2.03 -4.76 -7.04
N VAL A 107 -0.92 -4.66 -7.78
CA VAL A 107 -0.19 -5.81 -8.34
C VAL A 107 1.03 -6.08 -7.46
N ILE A 108 0.93 -7.12 -6.64
CA ILE A 108 1.84 -7.39 -5.54
C ILE A 108 2.84 -8.49 -5.92
N HIS A 109 4.11 -8.26 -5.62
CA HIS A 109 5.15 -9.27 -5.60
C HIS A 109 6.13 -8.96 -4.45
N GLY A 110 6.88 -9.97 -3.99
CA GLY A 110 7.84 -9.80 -2.89
C GLY A 110 7.21 -9.18 -1.64
N ALA A 111 7.88 -8.21 -1.01
CA ALA A 111 7.41 -7.60 0.22
C ALA A 111 6.22 -6.65 0.00
N CYS A 112 5.13 -6.89 0.74
CA CYS A 112 3.96 -6.01 0.88
C CYS A 112 3.60 -5.96 2.36
N LEU A 113 4.29 -5.09 3.11
CA LEU A 113 4.30 -5.13 4.57
C LEU A 113 3.88 -3.79 5.18
N GLY A 114 3.27 -3.83 6.36
CA GLY A 114 2.91 -2.63 7.12
C GLY A 114 2.06 -1.67 6.29
N GLY A 115 2.44 -0.39 6.28
CA GLY A 115 1.79 0.62 5.44
C GLY A 115 1.65 0.24 3.96
N GLY A 116 2.53 -0.64 3.44
CA GLY A 116 2.41 -1.19 2.08
C GLY A 116 1.21 -2.12 1.92
N LEU A 117 0.90 -2.94 2.92
CA LEU A 117 -0.32 -3.74 2.94
C LEU A 117 -1.54 -2.86 3.22
N GLU A 118 -1.44 -1.86 4.10
CA GLU A 118 -2.53 -0.91 4.37
C GLU A 118 -2.95 -0.17 3.10
N PHE A 119 -1.97 0.25 2.28
CA PHE A 119 -2.20 0.81 0.94
C PHE A 119 -2.89 -0.20 0.00
N ALA A 120 -2.36 -1.43 -0.07
CA ALA A 120 -2.95 -2.47 -0.92
C ALA A 120 -4.39 -2.80 -0.50
N LEU A 121 -4.69 -2.78 0.80
CA LEU A 121 -6.03 -2.97 1.34
C LEU A 121 -6.98 -1.79 1.00
N ALA A 122 -6.47 -0.58 0.80
CA ALA A 122 -7.25 0.56 0.34
C ALA A 122 -7.59 0.46 -1.16
N CYS A 123 -6.84 -0.32 -1.94
CA CYS A 123 -7.19 -0.62 -3.32
C CYS A 123 -8.41 -1.57 -3.38
N ARG A 124 -9.28 -1.36 -4.40
CA ARG A 124 -10.49 -2.18 -4.59
C ARG A 124 -10.15 -3.64 -4.88
N TYR A 125 -9.07 -3.89 -5.64
CA TYR A 125 -8.60 -5.23 -6.02
C TYR A 125 -7.12 -5.38 -5.71
N ARG A 126 -6.71 -6.61 -5.44
CA ARG A 126 -5.32 -7.02 -5.23
C ARG A 126 -5.08 -8.30 -6.01
N VAL A 127 -3.93 -8.41 -6.64
CA VAL A 127 -3.38 -9.64 -7.16
C VAL A 127 -1.97 -9.82 -6.61
N ALA A 128 -1.62 -11.01 -6.19
CA ALA A 128 -0.33 -11.28 -5.61
C ALA A 128 0.34 -12.46 -6.33
N ARG A 129 1.63 -12.30 -6.65
CA ARG A 129 2.41 -13.35 -7.27
C ARG A 129 2.59 -14.52 -6.30
N ASP A 130 2.19 -15.73 -6.76
CA ASP A 130 2.33 -16.96 -5.98
C ASP A 130 3.74 -17.51 -6.09
N ASP A 131 4.64 -16.98 -5.29
CA ASP A 131 6.01 -17.45 -5.20
C ASP A 131 6.56 -17.45 -3.76
N SER A 132 7.77 -17.98 -3.61
CA SER A 132 8.42 -18.09 -2.30
C SER A 132 8.87 -16.73 -1.72
N THR A 133 8.87 -15.66 -2.49
CA THR A 133 9.34 -14.32 -2.06
C THR A 133 8.21 -13.40 -1.61
N THR A 134 6.98 -13.64 -2.11
CA THR A 134 5.83 -12.79 -1.79
C THR A 134 5.39 -12.97 -0.34
N ARG A 135 5.34 -11.84 0.38
CA ARG A 135 4.95 -11.77 1.80
C ARG A 135 4.03 -10.58 2.03
N LEU A 136 2.86 -10.86 2.61
CA LEU A 136 1.87 -9.86 2.99
C LEU A 136 1.70 -9.89 4.51
N GLY A 137 1.68 -8.74 5.18
CA GLY A 137 1.49 -8.72 6.63
C GLY A 137 1.53 -7.33 7.23
N LEU A 138 1.09 -7.24 8.48
CA LEU A 138 1.14 -6.05 9.32
C LEU A 138 2.06 -6.33 10.53
N PRO A 139 3.40 -6.25 10.35
CA PRO A 139 4.36 -6.65 11.39
C PRO A 139 4.68 -5.53 12.39
N GLU A 140 3.87 -4.47 12.46
CA GLU A 140 4.11 -3.29 13.28
C GLU A 140 4.28 -3.62 14.75
N THR A 141 3.54 -4.60 15.29
CA THR A 141 3.63 -5.04 16.69
C THR A 141 5.00 -5.60 17.05
N GLN A 142 5.73 -6.18 16.10
CA GLN A 142 7.11 -6.64 16.28
C GLN A 142 8.10 -5.47 16.48
N LEU A 143 7.66 -4.23 16.20
CA LEU A 143 8.41 -3.00 16.36
C LEU A 143 7.88 -2.15 17.53
N GLY A 144 6.92 -2.66 18.31
CA GLY A 144 6.24 -1.91 19.37
C GLY A 144 5.25 -0.86 18.85
N LEU A 145 4.80 -0.98 17.60
CA LEU A 145 3.85 -0.08 16.95
C LEU A 145 2.53 -0.81 16.65
N LEU A 146 1.55 -0.06 16.18
CA LEU A 146 0.31 -0.58 15.58
C LEU A 146 0.20 -0.11 14.14
N PRO A 147 -0.56 -0.84 13.27
CA PRO A 147 -0.88 -0.35 11.93
C PRO A 147 -1.58 1.01 12.00
N GLY A 148 -0.99 2.03 11.38
CA GLY A 148 -1.38 3.43 11.58
C GLY A 148 -2.23 4.02 10.46
N TRP A 149 -2.36 3.37 9.30
CA TRP A 149 -3.01 3.92 8.11
C TRP A 149 -4.26 3.15 7.67
N GLY A 150 -4.91 2.46 8.60
CA GLY A 150 -6.20 1.82 8.42
C GLY A 150 -6.17 0.30 8.30
N GLY A 151 -5.03 -0.34 8.53
CA GLY A 151 -4.91 -1.80 8.55
C GLY A 151 -5.80 -2.45 9.59
N THR A 152 -5.95 -1.79 10.75
CA THR A 152 -6.83 -2.25 11.84
C THR A 152 -8.32 -2.22 11.48
N GLN A 153 -8.73 -1.46 10.46
CA GLN A 153 -10.09 -1.39 9.96
C GLN A 153 -10.28 -2.23 8.70
N ARG A 154 -9.34 -2.14 7.74
CA ARG A 154 -9.50 -2.78 6.43
C ARG A 154 -9.21 -4.27 6.47
N LEU A 155 -8.21 -4.72 7.23
CA LEU A 155 -7.90 -6.16 7.30
C LEU A 155 -9.07 -6.96 7.88
N PRO A 156 -9.74 -6.56 8.99
CA PRO A 156 -10.93 -7.26 9.49
C PRO A 156 -12.09 -7.33 8.49
N ALA A 157 -12.26 -6.32 7.65
CA ALA A 157 -13.29 -6.32 6.60
C ALA A 157 -12.99 -7.34 5.48
N VAL A 158 -11.73 -7.74 5.32
CA VAL A 158 -11.27 -8.70 4.29
C VAL A 158 -11.26 -10.13 4.83
N VAL A 159 -10.63 -10.37 5.99
CA VAL A 159 -10.38 -11.73 6.51
C VAL A 159 -11.21 -12.08 7.75
N GLY A 160 -12.09 -11.18 8.19
CA GLY A 160 -12.86 -11.31 9.43
C GLY A 160 -12.07 -10.88 10.67
N VAL A 161 -12.80 -10.50 11.73
CA VAL A 161 -12.20 -9.90 12.94
C VAL A 161 -11.22 -10.85 13.63
N THR A 162 -11.60 -12.11 13.84
CA THR A 162 -10.78 -13.09 14.56
C THR A 162 -9.43 -13.33 13.88
N ALA A 163 -9.42 -13.53 12.55
CA ALA A 163 -8.19 -13.74 11.79
C ALA A 163 -7.35 -12.46 11.77
N ALA A 164 -7.97 -11.30 11.54
CA ALA A 164 -7.27 -10.03 11.51
C ALA A 164 -6.60 -9.69 12.84
N THR A 165 -7.32 -9.87 13.96
CA THR A 165 -6.76 -9.63 15.31
C THR A 165 -5.50 -10.46 15.53
N ARG A 166 -5.56 -11.76 15.21
CA ARG A 166 -4.40 -12.63 15.32
C ARG A 166 -3.23 -12.19 14.44
N LEU A 167 -3.50 -11.93 13.16
CA LEU A 167 -2.48 -11.50 12.19
C LEU A 167 -1.79 -10.21 12.62
N ILE A 168 -2.55 -9.24 13.14
CA ILE A 168 -2.02 -7.96 13.62
C ILE A 168 -1.20 -8.15 14.91
N LEU A 169 -1.74 -8.86 15.91
CA LEU A 169 -1.07 -9.04 17.19
C LEU A 169 0.22 -9.87 17.07
N GLU A 170 0.22 -10.91 16.25
CA GLU A 170 1.39 -11.76 16.00
C GLU A 170 2.37 -11.13 15.00
N GLY A 171 1.94 -10.14 14.20
CA GLY A 171 2.73 -9.57 13.12
C GLY A 171 3.09 -10.60 12.04
N THR A 172 2.21 -11.60 11.83
CA THR A 172 2.44 -12.73 10.93
C THR A 172 2.50 -12.27 9.47
N ARG A 173 3.45 -12.84 8.71
CA ARG A 173 3.61 -12.61 7.27
C ARG A 173 3.07 -13.80 6.51
N LEU A 174 2.06 -13.57 5.69
CA LEU A 174 1.41 -14.60 4.86
C LEU A 174 2.07 -14.70 3.48
N THR A 175 2.08 -15.90 2.91
CA THR A 175 2.27 -16.06 1.45
C THR A 175 1.01 -15.64 0.71
N ALA A 176 1.08 -15.48 -0.63
CA ALA A 176 -0.10 -15.16 -1.43
C ALA A 176 -1.24 -16.18 -1.23
N ARG A 177 -0.92 -17.49 -1.23
CA ARG A 177 -1.90 -18.57 -0.98
C ARG A 177 -2.49 -18.54 0.42
N GLN A 178 -1.69 -18.23 1.43
CA GLN A 178 -2.20 -18.11 2.80
C GLN A 178 -3.14 -16.90 2.94
N ALA A 179 -2.83 -15.77 2.28
CA ALA A 179 -3.70 -14.60 2.27
C ALA A 179 -5.05 -14.90 1.58
N GLU A 180 -5.02 -15.62 0.45
CA GLU A 180 -6.23 -16.10 -0.22
C GLU A 180 -7.08 -17.01 0.69
N GLN A 181 -6.45 -18.00 1.33
CA GLN A 181 -7.11 -18.92 2.26
C GLN A 181 -7.69 -18.21 3.48
N ALA A 182 -7.05 -17.12 3.93
CA ALA A 182 -7.54 -16.29 5.03
C ALA A 182 -8.77 -15.46 4.66
N GLY A 183 -9.13 -15.37 3.38
CA GLY A 183 -10.33 -14.67 2.91
C GLY A 183 -10.07 -13.49 1.98
N ASP A 184 -8.83 -13.17 1.67
CA ASP A 184 -8.51 -12.17 0.65
C ASP A 184 -8.75 -12.75 -0.75
N ARG A 185 -10.03 -13.00 -1.04
CA ARG A 185 -10.50 -13.64 -2.28
C ARG A 185 -10.33 -12.78 -3.54
N LYS A 186 -9.75 -11.60 -3.41
CA LYS A 186 -9.49 -10.67 -4.53
C LYS A 186 -8.05 -10.78 -5.04
N SER A 187 -7.31 -11.72 -4.51
CA SER A 187 -5.90 -11.92 -4.83
C SER A 187 -5.66 -13.35 -5.25
N VAL A 188 -5.35 -13.61 -6.47
CA VAL A 188 -4.39 -14.68 -6.84
C VAL A 188 -4.19 -14.72 -8.33
N VAL A 189 -2.94 -14.68 -8.72
CA VAL A 189 -2.48 -15.33 -9.96
C VAL A 189 -1.16 -16.01 -9.65
#